data_b49d14cd3cc324d34d88fc5bacc93fe3
#
_entry.id   b49d14cd3cc324d34d88fc5bacc93fe3
#
_cell.length_a   1.000
_cell.length_b   1.000
_cell.length_c   1.000
_cell.angle_alpha   90.00
_cell.angle_beta   90.00
_cell.angle_gamma   90.00
#
_symmetry.space_group_name_H-M   'P 1'
#
loop_
_entity.id
_entity.type
_entity.pdbx_description
1 polymer ?
#
loop_
_entity_poly.entity_id
_entity_poly.type
_entity_poly.pdbx_seq_one_letter_code
_entity_poly.pdbx_strand_id
1 'polypeptide(L)'
;MKIFLAASSSFWDRLPEIKKKLEDLGHEVMLPSTVDDPELEERTWRESNEAHVELIRKLFEDSEERVGKWCDAFYLLNYEKHDTPGYVGGAALIELYIAHREHKKIFIENDVFPGPMYDEIMGFGPTFVHGDLTKIK
;
A
#
# COMPACT_ATOMS: atom_id res chain seq x y z
N MET A 1 -13.87 1.25 10.18
CA MET A 1 -13.56 2.27 9.17
C MET A 1 -13.16 1.63 7.85
N LYS A 2 -13.09 2.42 6.80
CA LYS A 2 -12.67 1.94 5.49
C LYS A 2 -11.15 1.97 5.37
N ILE A 3 -10.55 0.81 5.13
CA ILE A 3 -9.09 0.64 5.08
C ILE A 3 -8.66 0.23 3.66
N PHE A 4 -7.75 0.98 3.06
CA PHE A 4 -7.03 0.52 1.89
C PHE A 4 -5.79 -0.24 2.34
N LEU A 5 -5.73 -1.54 2.05
CA LEU A 5 -4.65 -2.43 2.45
C LEU A 5 -3.70 -2.61 1.28
N ALA A 6 -2.46 -2.16 1.42
CA ALA A 6 -1.45 -2.18 0.38
C ALA A 6 -0.25 -3.04 0.74
N ALA A 7 0.36 -3.62 -0.28
CA ALA A 7 1.61 -4.37 -0.18
C ALA A 7 2.27 -4.45 -1.55
N SER A 8 3.59 -4.68 -1.57
CA SER A 8 4.27 -5.07 -2.81
C SER A 8 3.65 -6.36 -3.36
N SER A 9 3.61 -6.52 -4.68
CA SER A 9 3.07 -7.71 -5.34
C SER A 9 3.66 -9.03 -4.82
N SER A 10 4.89 -8.99 -4.35
CA SER A 10 5.54 -10.16 -3.73
C SER A 10 4.82 -10.68 -2.48
N PHE A 11 3.95 -9.88 -1.87
CA PHE A 11 3.27 -10.21 -0.62
C PHE A 11 1.75 -10.30 -0.77
N TRP A 12 1.23 -10.28 -1.98
CA TRP A 12 -0.21 -10.31 -2.21
C TRP A 12 -0.89 -11.59 -1.71
N ASP A 13 -0.14 -12.69 -1.58
CA ASP A 13 -0.62 -13.94 -0.98
C ASP A 13 -1.00 -13.79 0.49
N ARG A 14 -0.47 -12.79 1.17
CA ARG A 14 -0.80 -12.50 2.59
C ARG A 14 -2.04 -11.62 2.77
N LEU A 15 -2.45 -10.92 1.73
CA LEU A 15 -3.54 -9.95 1.82
C LEU A 15 -4.89 -10.55 2.25
N PRO A 16 -5.32 -11.73 1.75
CA PRO A 16 -6.61 -12.30 2.14
C PRO A 16 -6.72 -12.57 3.64
N GLU A 17 -5.66 -13.07 4.28
CA GLU A 17 -5.64 -13.35 5.70
C GLU A 17 -5.76 -12.05 6.54
N ILE A 18 -4.96 -11.05 6.20
CA ILE A 18 -4.98 -9.77 6.91
C ILE A 18 -6.31 -9.06 6.70
N LYS A 19 -6.83 -9.08 5.47
CA LYS A 19 -8.16 -8.53 5.14
C LYS A 19 -9.24 -9.14 6.03
N LYS A 20 -9.25 -10.48 6.13
CA LYS A 20 -10.24 -11.18 6.96
C LYS A 20 -10.14 -10.75 8.44
N LYS A 21 -8.92 -10.68 8.97
CA LYS A 21 -8.71 -10.25 10.36
C LYS A 21 -9.21 -8.83 10.61
N LEU A 22 -8.98 -7.92 9.67
CA LEU A 22 -9.48 -6.54 9.77
C LEU A 22 -11.01 -6.49 9.67
N GLU A 23 -11.61 -7.28 8.79
CA GLU A 23 -13.06 -7.38 8.67
C GLU A 23 -13.69 -7.96 9.93
N ASP A 24 -13.07 -8.95 10.55
CA ASP A 24 -13.51 -9.52 11.83
C ASP A 24 -13.48 -8.48 12.97
N LEU A 25 -12.62 -7.46 12.85
CA LEU A 25 -12.58 -6.31 13.77
C LEU A 25 -13.60 -5.21 13.42
N GLY A 26 -14.40 -5.41 12.38
CA GLY A 26 -15.47 -4.48 11.99
C GLY A 26 -15.07 -3.46 10.92
N HIS A 27 -13.95 -3.62 10.26
CA HIS A 27 -13.52 -2.73 9.19
C HIS A 27 -14.02 -3.18 7.82
N GLU A 28 -14.12 -2.25 6.88
CA GLU A 28 -14.33 -2.52 5.47
C GLU A 28 -12.98 -2.38 4.76
N VAL A 29 -12.55 -3.39 4.00
CA VAL A 29 -11.19 -3.44 3.46
C VAL A 29 -11.19 -3.54 1.94
N MET A 30 -10.42 -2.67 1.30
CA MET A 30 -10.19 -2.70 -0.15
C MET A 30 -8.72 -3.03 -0.43
N LEU A 31 -8.51 -3.93 -1.40
CA LEU A 31 -7.18 -4.33 -1.87
C LEU A 31 -6.79 -3.54 -3.12
N PRO A 32 -5.48 -3.55 -3.51
CA PRO A 32 -5.06 -2.99 -4.80
C PRO A 32 -5.83 -3.60 -5.97
N SER A 33 -6.14 -2.79 -6.97
CA SER A 33 -6.92 -3.22 -8.15
C SER A 33 -6.24 -4.34 -8.94
N THR A 34 -4.91 -4.41 -8.89
CA THR A 34 -4.10 -5.37 -9.65
C THR A 34 -3.96 -6.73 -8.98
N VAL A 35 -4.50 -6.91 -7.77
CA VAL A 35 -4.40 -8.20 -7.03
C VAL A 35 -5.04 -9.36 -7.82
N ASP A 36 -6.12 -9.08 -8.55
CA ASP A 36 -6.82 -10.10 -9.34
C ASP A 36 -6.10 -10.45 -10.65
N ASP A 37 -5.10 -9.65 -11.04
CA ASP A 37 -4.27 -9.91 -12.23
C ASP A 37 -2.79 -9.62 -11.90
N PRO A 38 -2.14 -10.50 -11.13
CA PRO A 38 -0.78 -10.25 -10.64
C PRO A 38 0.30 -10.18 -11.72
N GLU A 39 0.00 -10.64 -12.94
CA GLU A 39 0.95 -10.62 -14.06
C GLU A 39 0.76 -9.41 -14.98
N LEU A 40 -0.17 -8.51 -14.66
CA LEU A 40 -0.52 -7.38 -15.52
C LEU A 40 0.68 -6.47 -15.83
N GLU A 41 1.48 -6.13 -14.83
CA GLU A 41 2.66 -5.27 -15.05
C GLU A 41 3.68 -5.94 -15.96
N GLU A 42 3.98 -7.20 -15.72
CA GLU A 42 4.93 -7.95 -16.57
C GLU A 42 4.41 -8.10 -17.99
N ARG A 43 3.13 -8.38 -18.15
CA ARG A 43 2.51 -8.51 -19.48
C ARG A 43 2.59 -7.21 -20.27
N THR A 44 2.36 -6.05 -19.64
CA THR A 44 2.47 -4.76 -20.31
C THR A 44 3.91 -4.40 -20.65
N TRP A 45 4.88 -4.77 -19.81
CA TRP A 45 6.31 -4.64 -20.12
C TRP A 45 6.69 -5.42 -21.38
N ARG A 46 6.16 -6.65 -21.54
CA ARG A 46 6.39 -7.47 -22.72
C ARG A 46 5.75 -6.90 -23.97
N GLU A 47 4.63 -6.20 -23.82
CA GLU A 47 3.93 -5.57 -24.93
C GLU A 47 4.72 -4.38 -25.50
N SER A 48 4.98 -3.38 -24.69
CA SER A 48 5.77 -2.21 -25.05
C SER A 48 6.06 -1.34 -23.84
N ASN A 49 7.07 -0.46 -23.96
CA ASN A 49 7.34 0.55 -22.95
C ASN A 49 6.16 1.52 -22.79
N GLU A 50 5.52 1.91 -23.88
CA GLU A 50 4.35 2.79 -23.87
C GLU A 50 3.17 2.15 -23.13
N ALA A 51 2.91 0.87 -23.36
CA ALA A 51 1.83 0.14 -22.69
C ALA A 51 2.07 0.10 -21.17
N HIS A 52 3.31 -0.13 -20.75
CA HIS A 52 3.64 -0.12 -19.33
C HIS A 52 3.48 1.27 -18.70
N VAL A 53 3.99 2.31 -19.35
CA VAL A 53 3.85 3.70 -18.86
C VAL A 53 2.36 4.07 -18.73
N GLU A 54 1.54 3.69 -19.70
CA GLU A 54 0.10 3.95 -19.65
C GLU A 54 -0.56 3.22 -18.48
N LEU A 55 -0.17 1.96 -18.22
CA LEU A 55 -0.65 1.24 -17.04
C LEU A 55 -0.31 1.99 -15.74
N ILE A 56 0.93 2.43 -15.59
CA ILE A 56 1.36 3.15 -14.40
C ILE A 56 0.54 4.43 -14.19
N ARG A 57 0.24 5.18 -15.26
CA ARG A 57 -0.63 6.36 -15.16
C ARG A 57 -2.03 6.03 -14.67
N LYS A 58 -2.60 4.92 -15.17
CA LYS A 58 -3.92 4.44 -14.69
C LYS A 58 -3.87 4.03 -13.22
N LEU A 59 -2.78 3.43 -12.78
CA LEU A 59 -2.62 3.07 -11.38
C LEU A 59 -2.53 4.31 -10.48
N PHE A 60 -1.94 5.41 -10.94
CA PHE A 60 -1.97 6.68 -10.21
C PHE A 60 -3.38 7.21 -10.05
N GLU A 61 -4.18 7.20 -11.12
CA GLU A 61 -5.59 7.62 -11.06
C GLU A 61 -6.39 6.74 -10.10
N ASP A 62 -6.16 5.43 -10.13
CA ASP A 62 -6.79 4.47 -9.24
C ASP A 62 -6.43 4.75 -7.77
N SER A 63 -5.17 5.07 -7.50
CA SER A 63 -4.72 5.45 -6.15
C SER A 63 -5.39 6.72 -5.64
N GLU A 64 -5.61 7.72 -6.52
CA GLU A 64 -6.34 8.94 -6.16
C GLU A 64 -7.78 8.63 -5.72
N GLU A 65 -8.44 7.68 -6.38
CA GLU A 65 -9.80 7.27 -6.01
C GLU A 65 -9.82 6.42 -4.74
N ARG A 66 -9.00 5.38 -4.66
CA ARG A 66 -9.03 4.40 -3.58
C ARG A 66 -8.44 4.93 -2.28
N VAL A 67 -7.31 5.58 -2.36
CA VAL A 67 -6.62 6.15 -1.21
C VAL A 67 -7.09 7.57 -0.94
N GLY A 68 -7.15 8.40 -1.97
CA GLY A 68 -7.49 9.82 -1.82
C GLY A 68 -8.94 10.07 -1.42
N LYS A 69 -9.87 9.27 -1.91
CA LYS A 69 -11.31 9.52 -1.71
C LYS A 69 -12.00 8.43 -0.89
N TRP A 70 -11.79 7.16 -1.22
CA TRP A 70 -12.59 6.09 -0.65
C TRP A 70 -12.25 5.76 0.81
N CYS A 71 -10.96 5.63 1.16
CA CYS A 71 -10.57 5.11 2.46
C CYS A 71 -10.57 6.18 3.57
N ASP A 72 -10.70 5.71 4.81
CA ASP A 72 -10.45 6.49 6.01
C ASP A 72 -9.00 6.32 6.47
N ALA A 73 -8.43 5.17 6.18
CA ALA A 73 -7.07 4.80 6.58
C ALA A 73 -6.35 4.04 5.47
N PHE A 74 -5.05 4.28 5.38
CA PHE A 74 -4.12 3.55 4.53
C PHE A 74 -3.26 2.66 5.41
N TYR A 75 -3.19 1.36 5.09
CA TYR A 75 -2.37 0.40 5.83
C TYR A 75 -1.42 -0.32 4.90
N LEU A 76 -0.13 -0.13 5.10
CA LEU A 76 0.94 -0.72 4.29
C LEU A 76 1.58 -1.91 4.99
N LEU A 77 1.61 -3.06 4.31
CA LEU A 77 2.36 -4.23 4.73
C LEU A 77 3.77 -4.17 4.11
N ASN A 78 4.72 -3.66 4.85
CA ASN A 78 6.09 -3.45 4.40
C ASN A 78 7.02 -4.55 4.90
N TYR A 79 6.85 -5.75 4.38
CA TYR A 79 7.75 -6.87 4.69
C TYR A 79 9.12 -6.70 4.04
N GLU A 80 10.09 -7.50 4.50
CA GLU A 80 11.44 -7.48 3.91
C GLU A 80 11.41 -7.86 2.43
N LYS A 81 12.11 -7.08 1.62
CA LYS A 81 12.27 -7.30 0.19
C LYS A 81 13.63 -6.74 -0.27
N HIS A 82 14.30 -7.41 -1.20
CA HIS A 82 15.63 -7.01 -1.66
C HIS A 82 16.63 -6.81 -0.52
N ASP A 83 16.62 -7.71 0.47
CA ASP A 83 17.45 -7.65 1.68
C ASP A 83 17.24 -6.34 2.49
N THR A 84 16.13 -5.65 2.28
CA THR A 84 15.79 -4.41 2.98
C THR A 84 14.61 -4.67 3.93
N PRO A 85 14.83 -4.70 5.25
CA PRO A 85 13.74 -4.79 6.20
C PRO A 85 12.88 -3.53 6.14
N GLY A 86 11.57 -3.68 6.27
CA GLY A 86 10.64 -2.55 6.22
C GLY A 86 10.59 -1.88 4.84
N TYR A 87 10.76 -2.65 3.76
CA TYR A 87 10.85 -2.13 2.40
C TYR A 87 9.59 -1.35 1.99
N VAL A 88 9.79 -0.16 1.46
CA VAL A 88 8.74 0.68 0.89
C VAL A 88 9.10 0.99 -0.57
N GLY A 89 8.26 0.55 -1.50
CA GLY A 89 8.45 0.81 -2.92
C GLY A 89 7.94 2.19 -3.36
N GLY A 90 8.25 2.56 -4.60
CA GLY A 90 7.84 3.86 -5.16
C GLY A 90 6.33 4.06 -5.22
N ALA A 91 5.58 3.03 -5.62
CA ALA A 91 4.11 3.11 -5.67
C ALA A 91 3.51 3.33 -4.27
N ALA A 92 4.03 2.61 -3.27
CA ALA A 92 3.59 2.79 -1.89
C ALA A 92 3.91 4.19 -1.36
N LEU A 93 5.06 4.75 -1.72
CA LEU A 93 5.41 6.12 -1.34
C LEU A 93 4.42 7.14 -1.89
N ILE A 94 4.01 6.98 -3.15
CA ILE A 94 2.99 7.84 -3.77
C ILE A 94 1.66 7.71 -3.03
N GLU A 95 1.24 6.52 -2.71
CA GLU A 95 0.00 6.26 -1.96
C GLU A 95 0.05 6.86 -0.54
N LEU A 96 1.18 6.73 0.13
CA LEU A 96 1.42 7.38 1.43
C LEU A 96 1.29 8.90 1.34
N TYR A 97 1.85 9.51 0.29
CA TYR A 97 1.72 10.95 0.08
C TYR A 97 0.26 11.36 -0.16
N ILE A 98 -0.48 10.61 -0.97
CA ILE A 98 -1.90 10.87 -1.21
C ILE A 98 -2.67 10.79 0.11
N ALA A 99 -2.43 9.76 0.90
CA ALA A 99 -3.07 9.59 2.20
C ALA A 99 -2.75 10.76 3.15
N HIS A 100 -1.49 11.19 3.18
CA HIS A 100 -1.07 12.35 3.98
C HIS A 100 -1.76 13.63 3.52
N ARG A 101 -1.74 13.92 2.22
CA ARG A 101 -2.38 15.11 1.64
C ARG A 101 -3.88 15.18 1.95
N GLU A 102 -4.56 14.03 1.91
CA GLU A 102 -6.00 13.94 2.15
C GLU A 102 -6.37 13.65 3.63
N HIS A 103 -5.39 13.82 4.52
CA HIS A 103 -5.58 13.67 5.97
C HIS A 103 -6.13 12.30 6.40
N LYS A 104 -5.75 11.23 5.69
CA LYS A 104 -6.11 9.87 6.08
C LYS A 104 -5.22 9.39 7.23
N LYS A 105 -5.73 8.44 8.01
CA LYS A 105 -4.89 7.75 8.98
C LYS A 105 -3.89 6.86 8.25
N ILE A 106 -2.65 6.84 8.70
CA ILE A 106 -1.57 6.07 8.05
C ILE A 106 -1.01 5.05 9.03
N PHE A 107 -1.07 3.79 8.62
CA PHE A 107 -0.55 2.65 9.36
C PHE A 107 0.49 1.91 8.52
N ILE A 108 1.60 1.53 9.15
CA ILE A 108 2.66 0.74 8.52
C ILE A 108 2.96 -0.45 9.43
N GLU A 109 3.08 -1.65 8.86
CA GLU A 109 3.24 -2.88 9.62
C GLU A 109 4.55 -2.94 10.39
N ASN A 110 5.67 -2.70 9.73
CA ASN A 110 7.00 -2.81 10.31
C ASN A 110 7.72 -1.48 10.32
N ASP A 111 8.69 -1.33 11.22
CA ASP A 111 9.54 -0.14 11.27
C ASP A 111 10.22 0.09 9.91
N VAL A 112 10.45 1.35 9.60
CA VAL A 112 11.32 1.74 8.49
C VAL A 112 12.66 2.19 9.05
N PHE A 113 13.72 2.01 8.26
CA PHE A 113 15.09 2.26 8.69
C PHE A 113 15.73 3.36 7.87
N PRO A 114 16.76 4.07 8.40
CA PRO A 114 17.44 5.12 7.67
C PRO A 114 17.90 4.67 6.27
N GLY A 115 17.57 5.48 5.27
CA GLY A 115 17.85 5.20 3.87
C GLY A 115 17.12 6.19 2.96
N PRO A 116 17.06 5.96 1.64
CA PRO A 116 16.46 6.87 0.67
C PRO A 116 15.02 7.17 1.01
N MET A 117 14.14 7.31 1.24
CA MET A 117 12.75 7.69 1.54
C MET A 117 12.42 7.76 3.05
N TYR A 118 13.41 7.53 3.91
CA TYR A 118 13.14 7.46 5.35
C TYR A 118 12.51 8.75 5.91
N ASP A 119 13.10 9.90 5.57
CA ASP A 119 12.62 11.17 6.09
C ASP A 119 11.19 11.48 5.63
N GLU A 120 10.88 11.19 4.38
CA GLU A 120 9.54 11.39 3.81
C GLU A 120 8.50 10.52 4.50
N ILE A 121 8.82 9.24 4.68
CA ILE A 121 7.92 8.28 5.34
C ILE A 121 7.65 8.70 6.78
N MET A 122 8.69 9.04 7.53
CA MET A 122 8.54 9.50 8.92
C MET A 122 7.77 10.82 8.98
N GLY A 123 7.95 11.69 7.98
CA GLY A 123 7.23 12.95 7.88
C GLY A 123 5.72 12.78 7.70
N PHE A 124 5.26 11.67 7.15
CA PHE A 124 3.84 11.37 7.05
C PHE A 124 3.20 11.02 8.41
N GLY A 125 3.98 10.79 9.45
CA GLY A 125 3.48 10.50 10.79
C GLY A 125 2.78 9.16 10.94
N PRO A 126 3.34 8.04 10.40
CA PRO A 126 2.67 6.76 10.47
C PRO A 126 2.60 6.20 11.88
N THR A 127 1.58 5.40 12.14
CA THR A 127 1.52 4.51 13.30
C THR A 127 2.02 3.14 12.88
N PHE A 128 3.03 2.62 13.59
CA PHE A 128 3.56 1.27 13.32
C PHE A 128 2.74 0.23 14.07
N VAL A 129 2.29 -0.78 13.34
CA VAL A 129 1.31 -1.76 13.83
C VAL A 129 1.97 -2.94 14.52
N HIS A 130 3.09 -3.44 13.97
CA HIS A 130 3.85 -4.58 14.53
C HIS A 130 2.97 -5.80 14.82
N GLY A 131 2.07 -6.15 13.89
CA GLY A 131 1.18 -7.29 14.02
C GLY A 131 -0.04 -7.09 14.91
N ASP A 132 -0.12 -5.99 15.65
CA ASP A 132 -1.27 -5.69 16.51
C ASP A 132 -2.32 -4.86 15.77
N LEU A 133 -3.24 -5.55 15.09
CA LEU A 133 -4.28 -4.91 14.29
C LEU A 133 -5.26 -4.06 15.11
N THR A 134 -5.28 -4.21 16.43
CA THR A 134 -6.13 -3.39 17.31
C THR A 134 -5.64 -1.93 17.37
N LYS A 135 -4.41 -1.67 16.94
CA LYS A 135 -3.89 -0.30 16.82
C LYS A 135 -4.56 0.47 15.67
N ILE A 136 -5.18 -0.23 14.73
CA ILE A 136 -5.86 0.37 13.59
C ILE A 136 -7.26 0.80 14.03
N LYS A 137 -7.37 2.08 14.38
CA LYS A 137 -8.60 2.68 14.87
C LYS A 137 -8.63 4.21 14.71
#